data_6bd1014e2e02e0b6ff75a8d179a9d71c
#
_entry.id   6bd1014e2e02e0b6ff75a8d179a9d71c
#
_cell.length_a   1.000
_cell.length_b   1.000
_cell.length_c   1.000
_cell.angle_alpha   90.00
_cell.angle_beta   90.00
_cell.angle_gamma   90.00
#
_symmetry.space_group_name_H-M   'P 1'
#
loop_
_entity.id
_entity.type
_entity.pdbx_description
1 polymer ?
#
loop_
_entity_poly.entity_id
_entity_poly.type
_entity_poly.pdbx_seq_one_letter_code
_entity_poly.pdbx_strand_id
1 'polypeptide(L)'
;MAVQPLEQLPVGSNVFIDANVFVYGLSGHSPQCKSLLEKCSREEVTGVSLFEIVNEATHRFMLAEAVSKGFIQKESVGDLRKHSRAIIPTLTDYWLRTEMILNLNLLLLPTDDSILRNAQRERQQAGLLTNDSMIVSCMRIYGITSLATRDKDFHRVNGIVVFQPVDVS
;
A
#
# COMPACT_ATOMS: atom_id res chain seq x y z
N MET A 1 -13.18 8.74 15.63
CA MET A 1 -12.31 8.39 14.47
C MET A 1 -13.19 8.05 13.29
N ALA A 2 -12.94 8.62 12.11
CA ALA A 2 -13.82 8.42 10.96
C ALA A 2 -13.20 7.37 10.03
N VAL A 3 -13.87 6.21 9.91
CA VAL A 3 -13.64 5.25 8.84
C VAL A 3 -14.74 5.49 7.80
N GLN A 4 -14.35 5.69 6.55
CA GLN A 4 -15.25 6.00 5.45
C GLN A 4 -15.04 4.99 4.30
N PRO A 5 -16.09 4.70 3.52
CA PRO A 5 -15.91 3.96 2.27
C PRO A 5 -14.94 4.68 1.32
N LEU A 6 -14.13 3.91 0.61
CA LEU A 6 -13.11 4.44 -0.30
C LEU A 6 -13.71 5.36 -1.38
N GLU A 7 -14.94 5.08 -1.80
CA GLU A 7 -15.68 5.86 -2.79
C GLU A 7 -16.03 7.29 -2.34
N GLN A 8 -16.05 7.53 -1.02
CA GLN A 8 -16.34 8.84 -0.44
C GLN A 8 -15.11 9.77 -0.40
N LEU A 9 -13.95 9.31 -0.87
CA LEU A 9 -12.77 10.17 -0.95
C LEU A 9 -13.04 11.34 -1.91
N PRO A 10 -12.91 12.61 -1.43
CA PRO A 10 -13.24 13.77 -2.25
C PRO A 10 -12.26 13.94 -3.42
N VAL A 11 -12.78 14.39 -4.56
CA VAL A 11 -11.95 14.83 -5.69
C VAL A 11 -11.09 16.03 -5.26
N GLY A 12 -9.84 16.08 -5.73
CA GLY A 12 -8.88 17.13 -5.37
C GLY A 12 -8.17 16.91 -4.03
N SER A 13 -8.49 15.83 -3.30
CA SER A 13 -7.80 15.52 -2.04
C SER A 13 -6.44 14.87 -2.25
N ASN A 14 -5.57 15.03 -1.23
CA ASN A 14 -4.34 14.26 -1.10
C ASN A 14 -4.65 13.02 -0.26
N VAL A 15 -4.26 11.84 -0.73
CA VAL A 15 -4.47 10.59 -0.01
C VAL A 15 -3.21 9.75 0.01
N PHE A 16 -2.80 9.30 1.19
CA PHE A 16 -1.75 8.29 1.30
C PHE A 16 -2.31 6.92 0.91
N ILE A 17 -1.59 6.18 0.08
CA ILE A 17 -2.02 4.87 -0.45
C ILE A 17 -1.14 3.78 0.14
N ASP A 18 -1.75 2.87 0.86
CA ASP A 18 -1.11 1.71 1.46
C ASP A 18 -0.95 0.55 0.45
N ALA A 19 0.01 -0.35 0.70
CA ALA A 19 0.34 -1.49 -0.16
C ALA A 19 -0.87 -2.37 -0.51
N ASN A 20 -1.78 -2.59 0.44
CA ASN A 20 -2.95 -3.43 0.20
C ASN A 20 -3.89 -2.85 -0.88
N VAL A 21 -3.98 -1.54 -1.02
CA VAL A 21 -4.79 -0.88 -2.06
C VAL A 21 -4.21 -1.15 -3.44
N PHE A 22 -2.87 -1.05 -3.60
CA PHE A 22 -2.21 -1.42 -4.84
C PHE A 22 -2.46 -2.89 -5.19
N VAL A 23 -2.28 -3.76 -4.21
CA VAL A 23 -2.45 -5.22 -4.41
C VAL A 23 -3.88 -5.53 -4.84
N TYR A 24 -4.88 -5.06 -4.12
CA TYR A 24 -6.29 -5.35 -4.46
C TYR A 24 -6.73 -4.73 -5.78
N GLY A 25 -6.31 -3.48 -6.05
CA GLY A 25 -6.68 -2.78 -7.28
C GLY A 25 -6.08 -3.41 -8.53
N LEU A 26 -4.78 -3.75 -8.48
CA LEU A 26 -4.05 -4.27 -9.63
C LEU A 26 -4.16 -5.80 -9.80
N SER A 27 -4.64 -6.51 -8.77
CA SER A 27 -4.95 -7.95 -8.88
C SER A 27 -6.41 -8.24 -9.25
N GLY A 28 -7.23 -7.19 -9.43
CA GLY A 28 -8.64 -7.34 -9.79
C GLY A 28 -9.55 -7.78 -8.63
N HIS A 29 -9.07 -7.71 -7.38
CA HIS A 29 -9.84 -8.11 -6.21
C HIS A 29 -10.76 -7.01 -5.69
N SER A 30 -10.53 -5.74 -6.05
CA SER A 30 -11.32 -4.59 -5.62
C SER A 30 -11.50 -3.59 -6.76
N PRO A 31 -12.69 -3.50 -7.36
CA PRO A 31 -13.07 -2.40 -8.24
C PRO A 31 -12.92 -1.01 -7.61
N GLN A 32 -13.18 -0.88 -6.31
CA GLN A 32 -13.02 0.39 -5.59
C GLN A 32 -11.55 0.82 -5.51
N CYS A 33 -10.65 -0.10 -5.17
CA CYS A 33 -9.20 0.19 -5.19
C CYS A 33 -8.73 0.53 -6.61
N LYS A 34 -9.16 -0.23 -7.62
CA LYS A 34 -8.84 0.07 -9.02
C LYS A 34 -9.31 1.47 -9.43
N SER A 35 -10.54 1.83 -9.08
CA SER A 35 -11.10 3.16 -9.37
C SER A 35 -10.29 4.28 -8.71
N LEU A 36 -9.83 4.10 -7.46
CA LEU A 36 -8.95 5.06 -6.81
C LEU A 36 -7.63 5.25 -7.58
N LEU A 37 -6.99 4.14 -7.99
CA LEU A 37 -5.74 4.20 -8.74
C LEU A 37 -5.92 4.89 -10.10
N GLU A 38 -7.04 4.66 -10.77
CA GLU A 38 -7.41 5.35 -12.00
C GLU A 38 -7.64 6.86 -11.79
N LYS A 39 -8.25 7.26 -10.67
CA LYS A 39 -8.39 8.68 -10.29
C LYS A 39 -7.03 9.34 -10.06
N CYS A 40 -6.07 8.63 -9.47
CA CYS A 40 -4.69 9.12 -9.35
C CYS A 40 -4.05 9.33 -10.73
N SER A 41 -4.17 8.35 -11.63
CA SER A 41 -3.66 8.46 -13.01
C SER A 41 -4.23 9.66 -13.77
N ARG A 42 -5.49 10.02 -13.50
CA ARG A 42 -6.17 11.17 -14.13
C ARG A 42 -5.99 12.48 -13.34
N GLU A 43 -5.18 12.47 -12.30
CA GLU A 43 -4.94 13.64 -11.43
C GLU A 43 -6.21 14.19 -10.74
N GLU A 44 -7.27 13.38 -10.66
CA GLU A 44 -8.50 13.72 -9.92
C GLU A 44 -8.28 13.70 -8.41
N VAL A 45 -7.29 12.90 -7.97
CA VAL A 45 -6.83 12.76 -6.59
C VAL A 45 -5.31 12.69 -6.60
N THR A 46 -4.65 13.37 -5.68
CA THR A 46 -3.20 13.25 -5.52
C THR A 46 -2.89 12.03 -4.65
N GLY A 47 -2.49 10.94 -5.29
CA GLY A 47 -2.01 9.76 -4.59
C GLY A 47 -0.59 9.96 -4.06
N VAL A 48 -0.38 9.66 -2.80
CA VAL A 48 0.92 9.77 -2.11
C VAL A 48 1.32 8.41 -1.56
N SER A 49 2.58 8.04 -1.66
CA SER A 49 3.10 6.81 -1.05
C SER A 49 4.61 6.92 -0.77
N LEU A 50 5.21 5.83 -0.32
CA LEU A 50 6.66 5.68 -0.14
C LEU A 50 7.17 4.55 -1.04
N PHE A 51 8.45 4.60 -1.41
CA PHE A 51 9.08 3.50 -2.14
C PHE A 51 9.04 2.19 -1.37
N GLU A 52 9.15 2.23 -0.06
CA GLU A 52 9.05 1.05 0.83
C GLU A 52 7.69 0.38 0.69
N ILE A 53 6.61 1.16 0.56
CA ILE A 53 5.25 0.66 0.38
C ILE A 53 5.06 0.08 -1.03
N VAL A 54 5.63 0.71 -2.06
CA VAL A 54 5.65 0.15 -3.42
C VAL A 54 6.43 -1.16 -3.44
N ASN A 55 7.57 -1.23 -2.75
CA ASN A 55 8.37 -2.44 -2.65
C ASN A 55 7.64 -3.56 -1.89
N GLU A 56 6.88 -3.23 -0.85
CA GLU A 56 6.00 -4.18 -0.16
C GLU A 56 4.94 -4.75 -1.11
N ALA A 57 4.26 -3.90 -1.88
CA ALA A 57 3.29 -4.34 -2.88
C ALA A 57 3.95 -5.24 -3.94
N THR A 58 5.15 -4.87 -4.42
CA THR A 58 5.96 -5.67 -5.34
C THR A 58 6.23 -7.06 -4.78
N HIS A 59 6.63 -7.16 -3.53
CA HIS A 59 6.89 -8.42 -2.86
C HIS A 59 5.62 -9.28 -2.75
N ARG A 60 4.48 -8.67 -2.43
CA ARG A 60 3.19 -9.37 -2.38
C ARG A 60 2.74 -9.87 -3.75
N PHE A 61 2.94 -9.10 -4.82
CA PHE A 61 2.69 -9.57 -6.19
C PHE A 61 3.57 -10.76 -6.55
N MET A 62 4.87 -10.73 -6.17
CA MET A 62 5.80 -11.83 -6.43
C MET A 62 5.34 -13.12 -5.75
N LEU A 63 4.92 -13.06 -4.48
CA LEU A 63 4.39 -14.21 -3.76
C LEU A 63 3.10 -14.74 -4.40
N ALA A 64 2.17 -13.85 -4.73
CA ALA A 64 0.91 -14.21 -5.37
C ALA A 64 1.12 -14.88 -6.74
N GLU A 65 2.05 -14.38 -7.55
CA GLU A 65 2.40 -14.99 -8.83
C GLU A 65 3.02 -16.38 -8.64
N ALA A 66 3.92 -16.54 -7.67
CA ALA A 66 4.53 -17.84 -7.38
C ALA A 66 3.49 -18.88 -6.92
N VAL A 67 2.48 -18.47 -6.15
CA VAL A 67 1.33 -19.32 -5.79
C VAL A 67 0.50 -19.65 -7.02
N SER A 68 0.14 -18.66 -7.81
CA SER A 68 -0.67 -18.82 -9.02
C SER A 68 -0.04 -19.77 -10.04
N LYS A 69 1.29 -19.74 -10.16
CA LYS A 69 2.05 -20.67 -11.03
C LYS A 69 2.32 -22.03 -10.40
N GLY A 70 1.85 -22.27 -9.18
CA GLY A 70 2.02 -23.55 -8.47
C GLY A 70 3.43 -23.82 -7.95
N PHE A 71 4.30 -22.82 -7.90
CA PHE A 71 5.67 -22.98 -7.38
C PHE A 71 5.70 -23.09 -5.85
N ILE A 72 4.77 -22.46 -5.18
CA ILE A 72 4.54 -22.55 -3.73
C ILE A 72 3.05 -22.69 -3.47
N GLN A 73 2.69 -23.32 -2.34
CA GLN A 73 1.27 -23.61 -2.04
C GLN A 73 0.53 -22.43 -1.40
N LYS A 74 1.26 -21.55 -0.73
CA LYS A 74 0.74 -20.37 -0.03
C LYS A 74 1.74 -19.22 -0.12
N GLU A 75 1.27 -18.00 0.08
CA GLU A 75 2.11 -16.81 0.11
C GLU A 75 3.08 -16.84 1.30
N SER A 76 4.17 -17.60 1.16
CA SER A 76 5.20 -17.78 2.16
C SER A 76 6.55 -17.37 1.62
N VAL A 77 7.16 -16.37 2.25
CA VAL A 77 8.52 -15.90 1.94
C VAL A 77 9.54 -17.03 2.13
N GLY A 78 9.36 -17.83 3.19
CA GLY A 78 10.25 -18.95 3.49
C GLY A 78 10.25 -20.02 2.39
N ASP A 79 9.08 -20.34 1.84
CA ASP A 79 8.95 -21.35 0.80
C ASP A 79 9.49 -20.83 -0.54
N LEU A 80 9.23 -19.58 -0.89
CA LEU A 80 9.82 -18.97 -2.09
C LEU A 80 11.35 -18.90 -1.99
N ARG A 81 11.89 -18.57 -0.81
CA ARG A 81 13.34 -18.47 -0.59
C ARG A 81 14.08 -19.78 -0.82
N LYS A 82 13.49 -20.91 -0.47
CA LYS A 82 14.10 -22.25 -0.66
C LYS A 82 14.47 -22.52 -2.11
N HIS A 83 13.70 -21.99 -3.05
CA HIS A 83 13.85 -22.25 -4.49
C HIS A 83 13.97 -20.94 -5.30
N SER A 84 14.35 -19.85 -4.69
CA SER A 84 14.32 -18.51 -5.27
C SER A 84 15.13 -18.38 -6.58
N ARG A 85 16.29 -19.03 -6.65
CA ARG A 85 17.15 -19.01 -7.85
C ARG A 85 16.47 -19.60 -9.09
N ALA A 86 15.62 -20.60 -8.90
CA ALA A 86 14.91 -21.25 -10.01
C ALA A 86 13.59 -20.56 -10.32
N ILE A 87 12.88 -20.07 -9.30
CA ILE A 87 11.53 -19.53 -9.42
C ILE A 87 11.55 -18.06 -9.85
N ILE A 88 12.25 -17.19 -9.12
CA ILE A 88 12.18 -15.73 -9.33
C ILE A 88 12.48 -15.31 -10.77
N PRO A 89 13.50 -15.87 -11.46
CA PRO A 89 13.76 -15.51 -12.86
C PRO A 89 12.64 -15.84 -13.85
N THR A 90 11.68 -16.67 -13.46
CA THR A 90 10.53 -17.08 -14.31
C THR A 90 9.28 -16.25 -14.02
N LEU A 91 9.30 -15.42 -12.98
CA LEU A 91 8.18 -14.54 -12.62
C LEU A 91 8.28 -13.25 -13.44
N THR A 92 7.16 -12.79 -13.97
CA THR A 92 7.07 -11.59 -14.82
C THR A 92 5.91 -10.67 -14.44
N ASP A 93 4.80 -11.24 -13.98
CA ASP A 93 3.57 -10.49 -13.72
C ASP A 93 3.71 -9.52 -12.54
N TYR A 94 4.47 -9.91 -11.51
CA TYR A 94 4.73 -9.04 -10.37
C TYR A 94 5.41 -7.74 -10.79
N TRP A 95 6.35 -7.83 -11.74
CA TRP A 95 7.06 -6.65 -12.23
C TRP A 95 6.16 -5.76 -13.10
N LEU A 96 5.36 -6.34 -13.98
CA LEU A 96 4.37 -5.59 -14.77
C LEU A 96 3.43 -4.79 -13.87
N ARG A 97 2.94 -5.40 -12.78
CA ARG A 97 2.09 -4.70 -11.80
C ARG A 97 2.84 -3.61 -11.04
N THR A 98 4.11 -3.83 -10.71
CA THR A 98 4.96 -2.81 -10.10
C THR A 98 5.15 -1.62 -11.03
N GLU A 99 5.43 -1.86 -12.31
CA GLU A 99 5.52 -0.78 -13.30
C GLU A 99 4.21 -0.01 -13.46
N MET A 100 3.07 -0.69 -13.37
CA MET A 100 1.76 -0.01 -13.33
C MET A 100 1.68 0.98 -12.16
N ILE A 101 2.14 0.62 -10.96
CA ILE A 101 2.19 1.55 -9.82
C ILE A 101 3.08 2.75 -10.13
N LEU A 102 4.28 2.51 -10.67
CA LEU A 102 5.24 3.59 -10.98
C LEU A 102 4.72 4.56 -12.03
N ASN A 103 3.75 4.14 -12.84
CA ASN A 103 3.11 4.95 -13.90
C ASN A 103 1.78 5.61 -13.46
N LEU A 104 1.40 5.54 -12.17
CA LEU A 104 0.12 6.10 -11.67
C LEU A 104 0.15 7.60 -11.35
N ASN A 105 1.19 8.34 -11.70
CA ASN A 105 1.38 9.74 -11.30
C ASN A 105 1.35 9.95 -9.77
N LEU A 106 1.89 8.99 -9.00
CA LEU A 106 1.97 9.10 -7.56
C LEU A 106 3.09 10.04 -7.14
N LEU A 107 2.83 10.78 -6.07
CA LEU A 107 3.89 11.48 -5.35
C LEU A 107 4.55 10.48 -4.37
N LEU A 108 5.72 9.97 -4.74
CA LEU A 108 6.53 9.13 -3.88
C LEU A 108 7.43 10.02 -3.03
N LEU A 109 7.13 10.07 -1.74
CA LEU A 109 7.86 10.92 -0.79
C LEU A 109 9.18 10.25 -0.38
N PRO A 110 10.25 11.02 -0.21
CA PRO A 110 11.52 10.50 0.25
C PRO A 110 11.42 10.07 1.72
N THR A 111 12.06 8.98 2.06
CA THR A 111 12.23 8.50 3.44
C THR A 111 13.62 8.88 3.93
N ASP A 112 13.67 9.52 5.07
CA ASP A 112 14.90 9.89 5.76
C ASP A 112 14.87 9.48 7.25
N ASP A 113 15.93 9.77 7.97
CA ASP A 113 16.04 9.43 9.38
C ASP A 113 15.02 10.18 10.26
N SER A 114 14.52 11.33 9.83
CA SER A 114 13.50 12.09 10.57
C SER A 114 12.17 11.34 10.57
N ILE A 115 11.75 10.76 9.43
CA ILE A 115 10.57 9.92 9.33
C ILE A 115 10.71 8.70 10.24
N LEU A 116 11.87 8.02 10.20
CA LEU A 116 12.12 6.83 11.01
C LEU A 116 12.12 7.14 12.52
N ARG A 117 12.71 8.27 12.93
CA ARG A 117 12.72 8.73 14.34
C ARG A 117 11.30 9.09 14.82
N ASN A 118 10.53 9.81 14.03
CA ASN A 118 9.15 10.14 14.37
C ASN A 118 8.25 8.90 14.39
N ALA A 119 8.49 7.92 13.52
CA ALA A 119 7.77 6.64 13.51
C ALA A 119 7.89 5.89 14.85
N GLN A 120 8.98 6.07 15.61
CA GLN A 120 9.11 5.48 16.94
C GLN A 120 8.02 5.96 17.91
N ARG A 121 7.62 7.23 17.82
CA ARG A 121 6.50 7.77 18.62
C ARG A 121 5.18 7.09 18.26
N GLU A 122 4.93 6.91 16.96
CA GLU A 122 3.70 6.24 16.48
C GLU A 122 3.64 4.78 16.93
N ARG A 123 4.78 4.07 16.94
CA ARG A 123 4.86 2.70 17.51
C ARG A 123 4.48 2.67 18.97
N GLN A 124 5.00 3.60 19.76
CA GLN A 124 4.72 3.67 21.20
C GLN A 124 3.29 4.08 21.52
N GLN A 125 2.71 5.00 20.77
CA GLN A 125 1.39 5.55 21.03
C GLN A 125 0.26 4.67 20.49
N ALA A 126 0.42 4.14 19.28
CA ALA A 126 -0.64 3.40 18.58
C ALA A 126 -0.33 1.91 18.41
N GLY A 127 0.84 1.43 18.84
CA GLY A 127 1.21 0.02 18.71
C GLY A 127 1.31 -0.45 17.26
N LEU A 128 1.74 0.42 16.35
CA LEU A 128 1.89 0.12 14.93
C LEU A 128 3.15 -0.68 14.65
N LEU A 129 3.12 -1.48 13.59
CA LEU A 129 4.31 -2.14 13.07
C LEU A 129 5.21 -1.15 12.31
N THR A 130 6.36 -1.63 11.82
CA THR A 130 7.40 -0.77 11.24
C THR A 130 6.91 0.05 10.06
N ASN A 131 6.37 -0.56 9.02
CA ASN A 131 5.89 0.16 7.83
C ASN A 131 4.70 1.07 8.14
N ASP A 132 3.73 0.58 8.92
CA ASP A 132 2.54 1.35 9.31
C ASP A 132 2.92 2.61 10.09
N SER A 133 3.88 2.49 11.00
CA SER A 133 4.39 3.63 11.76
C SER A 133 5.11 4.66 10.88
N MET A 134 5.79 4.22 9.82
CA MET A 134 6.42 5.11 8.85
C MET A 134 5.37 5.83 7.99
N ILE A 135 4.31 5.16 7.58
CA ILE A 135 3.16 5.77 6.89
C ILE A 135 2.62 6.93 7.73
N VAL A 136 2.29 6.67 8.99
CA VAL A 136 1.71 7.70 9.88
C VAL A 136 2.69 8.85 10.13
N SER A 137 3.97 8.54 10.37
CA SER A 137 5.01 9.55 10.53
C SER A 137 5.13 10.45 9.29
N CYS A 138 5.16 9.87 8.11
CA CYS A 138 5.19 10.58 6.85
C CYS A 138 3.95 11.47 6.67
N MET A 139 2.76 10.92 6.89
CA MET A 139 1.50 11.66 6.80
C MET A 139 1.51 12.91 7.70
N ARG A 140 2.01 12.79 8.94
CA ARG A 140 2.10 13.92 9.88
C ARG A 140 3.09 14.98 9.41
N ILE A 141 4.27 14.58 8.95
CA ILE A 141 5.30 15.51 8.47
C ILE A 141 4.81 16.30 7.27
N TYR A 142 4.10 15.66 6.35
CA TYR A 142 3.61 16.27 5.12
C TYR A 142 2.17 16.82 5.21
N GLY A 143 1.53 16.75 6.38
CA GLY A 143 0.20 17.28 6.60
C GLY A 143 -0.91 16.53 5.86
N ILE A 144 -0.71 15.24 5.57
CA ILE A 144 -1.69 14.38 4.90
C ILE A 144 -2.56 13.74 5.98
N THR A 145 -3.88 13.86 5.85
CA THR A 145 -4.83 13.33 6.83
C THR A 145 -5.67 12.17 6.32
N SER A 146 -5.71 11.94 5.01
CA SER A 146 -6.47 10.87 4.38
C SER A 146 -5.58 9.67 4.08
N LEU A 147 -5.97 8.48 4.53
CA LEU A 147 -5.27 7.23 4.30
C LEU A 147 -6.20 6.22 3.60
N ALA A 148 -5.83 5.75 2.43
CA ALA A 148 -6.49 4.64 1.76
C ALA A 148 -5.85 3.33 2.20
N THR A 149 -6.56 2.52 2.98
CA THR A 149 -6.09 1.22 3.46
C THR A 149 -7.26 0.33 3.88
N ARG A 150 -7.05 -0.98 3.89
CA ARG A 150 -7.95 -1.95 4.52
C ARG A 150 -7.50 -2.36 5.92
N ASP A 151 -6.31 -1.95 6.33
CA ASP A 151 -5.76 -2.35 7.62
C ASP A 151 -6.46 -1.63 8.78
N LYS A 152 -7.05 -2.43 9.68
CA LYS A 152 -7.77 -1.94 10.86
C LYS A 152 -6.85 -1.35 11.93
N ASP A 153 -5.54 -1.63 11.86
CA ASP A 153 -4.58 -1.11 12.81
C ASP A 153 -4.51 0.42 12.77
N PHE A 154 -4.78 1.02 11.63
CA PHE A 154 -4.87 2.47 11.49
C PHE A 154 -6.11 3.10 12.12
N HIS A 155 -7.16 2.32 12.44
CA HIS A 155 -8.36 2.86 13.08
C HIS A 155 -8.11 3.44 14.47
N ARG A 156 -7.01 3.09 15.12
CA ARG A 156 -6.62 3.60 16.44
C ARG A 156 -5.73 4.85 16.39
N VAL A 157 -5.38 5.31 15.19
CA VAL A 157 -4.51 6.46 14.99
C VAL A 157 -5.31 7.74 14.96
N ASN A 158 -5.08 8.63 15.92
CA ASN A 158 -5.77 9.91 15.98
C ASN A 158 -5.31 10.87 14.88
N GLY A 159 -6.24 11.71 14.36
CA GLY A 159 -5.95 12.73 13.38
C GLY A 159 -5.82 12.23 11.93
N ILE A 160 -6.17 10.95 11.68
CA ILE A 160 -6.22 10.36 10.35
C ILE A 160 -7.65 9.93 10.05
N VAL A 161 -8.09 10.17 8.82
CA VAL A 161 -9.34 9.63 8.25
C VAL A 161 -8.98 8.44 7.38
N VAL A 162 -9.47 7.27 7.74
CA VAL A 162 -9.25 6.04 6.98
C VAL A 162 -10.35 5.88 5.93
N PHE A 163 -9.95 5.77 4.68
CA PHE A 163 -10.80 5.40 3.55
C PHE A 163 -10.53 3.94 3.19
N GLN A 164 -11.52 3.07 3.37
CA GLN A 164 -11.33 1.63 3.15
C GLN A 164 -12.22 1.09 2.04
N PRO A 165 -11.71 0.13 1.23
CA PRO A 165 -12.56 -0.61 0.30
C PRO A 165 -13.55 -1.49 1.09
N VAL A 166 -14.80 -1.51 0.64
CA VAL A 166 -15.87 -2.31 1.24
C VAL A 166 -16.25 -3.51 0.35
N ASP A 167 -15.62 -3.63 -0.79
CA ASP A 167 -15.83 -4.68 -1.80
C ASP A 167 -14.83 -5.85 -1.70
N VAL A 168 -13.98 -5.86 -0.68
CA VAL A 168 -13.07 -6.98 -0.35
C VAL A 168 -13.48 -7.62 0.97
N SER A 169 -13.67 -8.93 0.94
CA SER A 169 -13.99 -9.77 2.10
C SER A 169 -12.74 -10.12 2.93
#